data_fcb56bc77318ca38e609e53937ebec76
#
_entry.id   fcb56bc77318ca38e609e53937ebec76
#
_cell.length_a   1.000
_cell.length_b   1.000
_cell.length_c   1.000
_cell.angle_alpha   90.00
_cell.angle_beta   90.00
_cell.angle_gamma   90.00
#
_symmetry.space_group_name_H-M   'P 1'
#
loop_
_entity.id
_entity.type
_entity.pdbx_description
1 polymer ?
#
loop_
_entity_poly.entity_id
_entity_poly.type
_entity_poly.pdbx_seq_one_letter_code
_entity_poly.pdbx_strand_id
1 'polypeptide(L)'
;MFSPFLKPAALATILLLIAGTASAQSRELRVCADPDNMPFSNIQQRGFENRIAELVARDLGAHLTYVWQRMGRGFVREYIDKSQCDLVIGVPANFRPLLTTIPYYRSSYVFVVPRQSNVKSVSLDSPELHGLKIGVQVLDENYTPPGTALARRGLQNEIVGFDTTGEDAESIVRAVAKHQVDLAVVWGPLAGYFARRYRGALKLMPVEPEVDPPGLPFTFAISMGVRKGNTALRNDLQNVLSTHSSQIHDILAEYGVPELPLAPQQTSISRGQ
;
A
#
# COMPACT_ATOMS: atom_id res chain seq x y z
N MET A 1 27.37 87.59 39.78
CA MET A 1 27.90 86.22 40.09
C MET A 1 26.78 85.27 39.87
N PHE A 2 26.69 84.72 38.67
CA PHE A 2 25.59 83.80 38.28
C PHE A 2 26.13 82.40 38.05
N SER A 3 25.64 81.47 38.82
CA SER A 3 25.90 80.06 38.61
C SER A 3 24.81 79.42 37.73
N PRO A 4 25.14 78.68 36.67
CA PRO A 4 24.12 77.97 35.91
C PRO A 4 23.97 76.51 36.43
N PHE A 5 22.71 76.15 36.69
CA PHE A 5 22.25 74.79 36.96
C PHE A 5 22.32 73.89 35.73
N LEU A 6 23.08 72.82 35.79
CA LEU A 6 23.01 71.71 34.81
C LEU A 6 21.82 70.84 35.17
N LYS A 7 20.94 70.60 34.18
CA LYS A 7 19.88 69.58 34.25
C LYS A 7 20.43 68.24 33.74
N PRO A 8 20.15 67.10 34.41
CA PRO A 8 20.52 65.80 33.88
C PRO A 8 19.54 65.36 32.76
N ALA A 9 20.11 65.01 31.60
CA ALA A 9 19.36 64.40 30.51
C ALA A 9 19.09 62.91 30.88
N ALA A 10 17.81 62.55 30.92
CA ALA A 10 17.35 61.16 31.09
C ALA A 10 17.51 60.39 29.75
N LEU A 11 18.45 59.43 29.76
CA LEU A 11 18.63 58.50 28.65
C LEU A 11 17.54 57.42 28.74
N ALA A 12 16.51 57.51 27.89
CA ALA A 12 15.49 56.47 27.78
C ALA A 12 16.02 55.34 26.88
N THR A 13 16.41 54.21 27.49
CA THR A 13 16.83 53.04 26.78
C THR A 13 15.60 52.29 26.28
N ILE A 14 15.32 52.38 24.98
CA ILE A 14 14.25 51.62 24.28
C ILE A 14 14.78 50.20 24.08
N LEU A 15 14.29 49.22 24.89
CA LEU A 15 14.51 47.81 24.67
C LEU A 15 13.61 47.32 23.52
N LEU A 16 14.17 47.19 22.33
CA LEU A 16 13.47 46.54 21.18
C LEU A 16 13.38 45.02 21.49
N LEU A 17 12.21 44.54 21.89
CA LEU A 17 11.87 43.16 21.93
C LEU A 17 11.74 42.65 20.47
N ILE A 18 12.83 42.07 19.96
CA ILE A 18 12.79 41.28 18.70
C ILE A 18 12.06 39.98 19.04
N ALA A 19 10.75 39.94 18.85
CA ALA A 19 9.99 38.70 18.81
C ALA A 19 10.46 37.91 17.57
N GLY A 20 11.45 37.06 17.75
CA GLY A 20 11.86 36.06 16.76
C GLY A 20 10.68 35.16 16.47
N THR A 21 10.04 35.34 15.34
CA THR A 21 9.11 34.35 14.78
C THR A 21 9.95 33.09 14.52
N ALA A 22 9.96 32.15 15.46
CA ALA A 22 10.43 30.81 15.18
C ALA A 22 9.57 30.27 14.04
N SER A 23 10.11 30.31 12.82
CA SER A 23 9.52 29.60 11.69
C SER A 23 9.51 28.13 12.09
N ALA A 24 8.36 27.63 12.51
CA ALA A 24 8.19 26.21 12.75
C ALA A 24 8.48 25.54 11.39
N GLN A 25 9.64 24.92 11.28
CA GLN A 25 10.01 24.14 10.09
C GLN A 25 8.97 23.05 9.96
N SER A 26 8.10 23.18 8.95
CA SER A 26 7.06 22.21 8.74
C SER A 26 7.70 20.84 8.54
N ARG A 27 7.28 19.85 9.33
CA ARG A 27 7.73 18.46 9.21
C ARG A 27 7.48 18.04 7.76
N GLU A 28 8.47 17.49 7.08
CA GLU A 28 8.32 16.89 5.77
C GLU A 28 8.08 15.39 5.93
N LEU A 29 7.17 14.83 5.12
CA LEU A 29 6.93 13.39 5.00
C LEU A 29 7.16 13.00 3.54
N ARG A 30 8.27 12.34 3.28
CA ARG A 30 8.64 11.85 1.96
C ARG A 30 8.18 10.42 1.79
N VAL A 31 7.24 10.20 0.86
CA VAL A 31 6.69 8.88 0.57
C VAL A 31 7.32 8.33 -0.70
N CYS A 32 7.93 7.16 -0.62
CA CYS A 32 8.30 6.39 -1.79
C CYS A 32 7.05 5.76 -2.40
N ALA A 33 6.78 6.05 -3.66
CA ALA A 33 5.62 5.55 -4.38
C ALA A 33 5.96 5.26 -5.84
N ASP A 34 5.24 4.33 -6.43
CA ASP A 34 5.36 4.03 -7.85
C ASP A 34 4.59 5.09 -8.67
N PRO A 35 5.22 5.67 -9.71
CA PRO A 35 4.59 6.71 -10.52
C PRO A 35 3.45 6.20 -11.40
N ASP A 36 3.35 4.88 -11.62
CA ASP A 36 2.37 4.29 -12.52
C ASP A 36 1.97 2.87 -12.08
N ASN A 37 1.30 2.76 -10.94
CA ASN A 37 0.86 1.50 -10.33
C ASN A 37 -0.57 1.60 -9.81
N MET A 38 -1.53 1.89 -10.70
CA MET A 38 -2.94 1.92 -10.31
C MET A 38 -3.46 0.52 -9.95
N PRO A 39 -4.27 0.39 -8.91
CA PRO A 39 -4.96 1.41 -8.10
C PRO A 39 -4.17 1.94 -6.88
N PHE A 40 -2.93 1.54 -6.69
CA PHE A 40 -2.13 1.85 -5.50
C PHE A 40 -1.65 3.30 -5.51
N SER A 41 -0.84 3.65 -6.49
CA SER A 41 -0.28 5.00 -6.64
C SER A 41 -0.07 5.37 -8.10
N ASN A 42 -0.06 6.65 -8.38
CA ASN A 42 0.42 7.20 -9.65
C ASN A 42 0.90 8.65 -9.47
N ILE A 43 1.61 9.17 -10.48
CA ILE A 43 2.17 10.53 -10.44
C ILE A 43 1.09 11.61 -10.34
N GLN A 44 -0.14 11.32 -10.78
CA GLN A 44 -1.30 12.20 -10.62
C GLN A 44 -1.94 12.09 -9.23
N GLN A 45 -1.36 11.28 -8.33
CA GLN A 45 -1.80 11.07 -6.95
C GLN A 45 -3.25 10.56 -6.84
N ARG A 46 -3.66 9.66 -7.75
CA ARG A 46 -5.03 9.14 -7.85
C ARG A 46 -5.19 7.73 -7.27
N GLY A 47 -4.14 7.12 -6.76
CA GLY A 47 -4.21 5.81 -6.14
C GLY A 47 -4.72 5.88 -4.69
N PHE A 48 -5.19 4.76 -4.16
CA PHE A 48 -5.66 4.73 -2.78
C PHE A 48 -4.51 4.92 -1.76
N GLU A 49 -3.30 4.51 -2.08
CA GLU A 49 -2.13 4.76 -1.23
C GLU A 49 -1.76 6.25 -1.22
N ASN A 50 -1.97 6.98 -2.33
CA ASN A 50 -1.82 8.42 -2.33
C ASN A 50 -2.84 9.08 -1.38
N ARG A 51 -4.11 8.64 -1.41
CA ARG A 51 -5.17 9.13 -0.51
C ARG A 51 -4.85 8.85 0.96
N ILE A 52 -4.30 7.67 1.25
CA ILE A 52 -3.84 7.31 2.60
C ILE A 52 -2.62 8.15 3.00
N ALA A 53 -1.67 8.40 2.09
CA ALA A 53 -0.52 9.28 2.36
C ALA A 53 -0.95 10.71 2.71
N GLU A 54 -1.93 11.27 1.99
CA GLU A 54 -2.52 12.57 2.31
C GLU A 54 -3.17 12.62 3.69
N LEU A 55 -3.90 11.54 4.06
CA LEU A 55 -4.49 11.41 5.39
C LEU A 55 -3.40 11.41 6.48
N VAL A 56 -2.37 10.59 6.30
CA VAL A 56 -1.24 10.49 7.22
C VAL A 56 -0.51 11.82 7.37
N ALA A 57 -0.16 12.48 6.26
CA ALA A 57 0.56 13.74 6.30
C ALA A 57 -0.25 14.84 7.00
N ARG A 58 -1.54 14.91 6.75
CA ARG A 58 -2.45 15.85 7.42
C ARG A 58 -2.52 15.64 8.93
N ASP A 59 -2.66 14.40 9.38
CA ASP A 59 -2.73 14.06 10.81
C ASP A 59 -1.40 14.38 11.52
N LEU A 60 -0.28 14.11 10.85
CA LEU A 60 1.07 14.42 11.38
C LEU A 60 1.45 15.90 11.28
N GLY A 61 0.61 16.77 10.69
CA GLY A 61 0.95 18.16 10.41
C GLY A 61 2.20 18.30 9.51
N ALA A 62 2.40 17.36 8.59
CA ALA A 62 3.56 17.27 7.73
C ALA A 62 3.24 17.73 6.30
N HIS A 63 4.25 18.30 5.64
CA HIS A 63 4.21 18.55 4.20
C HIS A 63 4.51 17.24 3.47
N LEU A 64 3.55 16.78 2.63
CA LEU A 64 3.69 15.54 1.86
C LEU A 64 4.49 15.79 0.59
N THR A 65 5.51 14.99 0.38
CA THR A 65 6.25 14.90 -0.89
C THR A 65 6.41 13.45 -1.32
N TYR A 66 6.62 13.23 -2.62
CA TYR A 66 6.80 11.89 -3.17
C TYR A 66 8.19 11.73 -3.78
N VAL A 67 8.79 10.58 -3.51
CA VAL A 67 9.93 10.07 -4.25
C VAL A 67 9.40 9.00 -5.20
N TRP A 68 9.19 9.41 -6.44
CA TRP A 68 8.60 8.55 -7.47
C TRP A 68 9.63 7.57 -7.99
N GLN A 69 9.37 6.29 -7.78
CA GLN A 69 10.24 5.21 -8.20
C GLN A 69 9.47 3.90 -8.37
N ARG A 70 9.78 3.14 -9.42
CA ARG A 70 9.26 1.79 -9.54
C ARG A 70 9.73 0.92 -8.39
N MET A 71 8.78 0.26 -7.73
CA MET A 71 9.00 -0.53 -6.52
C MET A 71 9.42 -1.96 -6.87
N GLY A 72 10.65 -2.11 -7.40
CA GLY A 72 11.23 -3.37 -7.78
C GLY A 72 12.25 -3.91 -6.78
N ARG A 73 13.02 -4.89 -7.22
CA ARG A 73 14.08 -5.52 -6.43
C ARG A 73 15.17 -4.49 -6.03
N GLY A 74 15.57 -4.52 -4.75
CA GLY A 74 16.60 -3.59 -4.23
C GLY A 74 16.07 -2.25 -3.72
N PHE A 75 14.80 -1.96 -3.92
CA PHE A 75 14.14 -0.72 -3.56
C PHE A 75 14.44 -0.24 -2.12
N VAL A 76 14.33 -1.11 -1.12
CA VAL A 76 14.59 -0.72 0.29
C VAL A 76 16.00 -0.19 0.46
N ARG A 77 17.00 -0.91 -0.05
CA ARG A 77 18.41 -0.50 0.06
C ARG A 77 18.71 0.83 -0.63
N GLU A 78 18.09 1.06 -1.81
CA GLU A 78 18.40 2.24 -2.62
C GLU A 78 17.69 3.49 -2.12
N TYR A 79 16.50 3.38 -1.57
CA TYR A 79 15.66 4.53 -1.24
C TYR A 79 15.42 4.71 0.26
N ILE A 80 15.04 3.65 0.97
CA ILE A 80 14.71 3.73 2.40
C ILE A 80 15.97 3.78 3.25
N ASP A 81 16.93 2.86 3.03
CA ASP A 81 18.16 2.82 3.83
C ASP A 81 19.04 4.05 3.60
N LYS A 82 19.04 4.62 2.39
CA LYS A 82 19.72 5.88 2.06
C LYS A 82 18.93 7.13 2.47
N SER A 83 17.79 6.97 3.15
CA SER A 83 16.94 8.07 3.61
C SER A 83 16.48 9.02 2.49
N GLN A 84 16.28 8.52 1.27
CA GLN A 84 15.70 9.30 0.19
C GLN A 84 14.21 9.52 0.42
N CYS A 85 13.51 8.52 0.96
CA CYS A 85 12.15 8.66 1.49
C CYS A 85 12.05 8.10 2.92
N ASP A 86 10.99 8.45 3.61
CA ASP A 86 10.75 8.13 5.01
C ASP A 86 9.79 6.97 5.18
N LEU A 87 8.87 6.81 4.23
CA LEU A 87 7.71 5.94 4.30
C LEU A 87 7.47 5.23 2.97
N VAL A 88 7.07 3.97 3.07
CA VAL A 88 6.45 3.18 2.01
C VAL A 88 5.07 2.72 2.49
N ILE A 89 4.05 2.88 1.65
CA ILE A 89 2.70 2.38 1.91
C ILE A 89 2.51 1.08 1.11
N GLY A 90 1.77 0.10 1.67
CA GLY A 90 1.43 -1.10 0.93
C GLY A 90 2.48 -2.23 0.95
N VAL A 91 3.22 -2.38 2.04
CA VAL A 91 4.13 -3.52 2.23
C VAL A 91 3.48 -4.65 3.03
N PRO A 92 3.85 -5.92 2.79
CA PRO A 92 3.39 -7.01 3.63
C PRO A 92 3.75 -6.78 5.10
N ALA A 93 2.86 -7.13 6.01
CA ALA A 93 3.15 -7.11 7.44
C ALA A 93 4.38 -7.97 7.75
N ASN A 94 5.20 -7.53 8.69
CA ASN A 94 6.44 -8.21 9.06
C ASN A 94 7.47 -8.35 7.91
N PHE A 95 7.40 -7.47 6.92
CA PHE A 95 8.39 -7.45 5.84
C PHE A 95 9.78 -7.15 6.40
N ARG A 96 10.63 -8.18 6.50
CA ARG A 96 11.92 -8.15 7.20
C ARG A 96 12.87 -6.98 6.84
N PRO A 97 12.92 -6.50 5.59
CA PRO A 97 13.79 -5.36 5.25
C PRO A 97 13.40 -4.06 5.94
N LEU A 98 12.16 -3.89 6.37
CA LEU A 98 11.62 -2.67 6.96
C LEU A 98 11.17 -2.88 8.42
N LEU A 99 11.00 -1.77 9.14
CA LEU A 99 10.22 -1.73 10.37
C LEU A 99 8.78 -1.40 9.99
N THR A 100 7.87 -2.39 10.13
CA THR A 100 6.47 -2.24 9.71
C THR A 100 5.58 -1.76 10.86
N THR A 101 4.49 -1.08 10.49
CA THR A 101 3.37 -0.81 11.40
C THR A 101 2.56 -2.08 11.66
N ILE A 102 1.53 -1.98 12.52
CA ILE A 102 0.41 -2.92 12.49
C ILE A 102 -0.22 -2.91 11.10
N PRO A 103 -0.79 -4.02 10.62
CA PRO A 103 -1.50 -4.05 9.36
C PRO A 103 -2.79 -3.21 9.44
N TYR A 104 -3.10 -2.52 8.35
CA TYR A 104 -4.30 -1.67 8.25
C TYR A 104 -5.37 -2.23 7.31
N TYR A 105 -5.02 -3.23 6.48
CA TYR A 105 -5.99 -4.06 5.77
C TYR A 105 -5.40 -5.43 5.45
N ARG A 106 -6.26 -6.35 5.05
CA ARG A 106 -5.89 -7.69 4.61
C ARG A 106 -6.65 -8.01 3.34
N SER A 107 -5.96 -8.57 2.35
CA SER A 107 -6.56 -8.97 1.08
C SER A 107 -5.95 -10.26 0.57
N SER A 108 -6.57 -10.87 -0.42
CA SER A 108 -6.12 -12.12 -1.04
C SER A 108 -5.99 -12.00 -2.54
N TYR A 109 -5.30 -12.96 -3.15
CA TYR A 109 -5.53 -13.24 -4.55
C TYR A 109 -6.96 -13.72 -4.76
N VAL A 110 -7.55 -13.36 -5.89
CA VAL A 110 -8.91 -13.71 -6.25
C VAL A 110 -8.97 -14.31 -7.66
N PHE A 111 -9.86 -15.26 -7.85
CA PHE A 111 -10.30 -15.64 -9.19
C PHE A 111 -11.15 -14.51 -9.76
N VAL A 112 -10.81 -14.08 -10.96
CA VAL A 112 -11.62 -13.20 -11.80
C VAL A 112 -12.24 -14.07 -12.88
N VAL A 113 -13.55 -14.20 -12.87
CA VAL A 113 -14.28 -15.05 -13.84
C VAL A 113 -15.45 -14.27 -14.46
N PRO A 114 -15.84 -14.56 -15.70
CA PRO A 114 -17.10 -14.04 -16.22
C PRO A 114 -18.27 -14.44 -15.32
N ARG A 115 -19.21 -13.54 -15.05
CA ARG A 115 -20.34 -13.80 -14.13
C ARG A 115 -21.16 -15.02 -14.51
N GLN A 116 -21.26 -15.30 -15.82
CA GLN A 116 -21.99 -16.44 -16.35
C GLN A 116 -21.12 -17.72 -16.46
N SER A 117 -19.87 -17.66 -16.01
CA SER A 117 -18.99 -18.83 -16.01
C SER A 117 -19.52 -19.92 -15.09
N ASN A 118 -19.37 -21.17 -15.52
CA ASN A 118 -19.64 -22.35 -14.71
C ASN A 118 -18.56 -22.65 -13.68
N VAL A 119 -17.42 -21.94 -13.72
CA VAL A 119 -16.35 -22.08 -12.71
C VAL A 119 -16.88 -21.62 -11.37
N LYS A 120 -16.98 -22.57 -10.44
CA LYS A 120 -17.47 -22.36 -9.06
C LYS A 120 -16.38 -22.54 -8.02
N SER A 121 -15.31 -23.22 -8.40
CA SER A 121 -14.20 -23.49 -7.48
C SER A 121 -13.40 -22.24 -7.17
N VAL A 122 -12.98 -22.16 -5.94
CA VAL A 122 -12.03 -21.14 -5.43
C VAL A 122 -10.66 -21.76 -5.16
N SER A 123 -10.48 -23.05 -5.46
CA SER A 123 -9.25 -23.81 -5.23
C SER A 123 -8.46 -23.99 -6.52
N LEU A 124 -7.12 -23.84 -6.41
CA LEU A 124 -6.20 -24.14 -7.51
C LEU A 124 -6.03 -25.65 -7.76
N ASP A 125 -6.60 -26.52 -6.89
CA ASP A 125 -6.64 -27.97 -7.07
C ASP A 125 -7.87 -28.43 -7.88
N SER A 126 -8.72 -27.49 -8.31
CA SER A 126 -9.94 -27.85 -9.02
C SER A 126 -9.66 -28.48 -10.39
N PRO A 127 -10.22 -29.68 -10.67
CA PRO A 127 -10.13 -30.27 -12.01
C PRO A 127 -10.73 -29.39 -13.12
N GLU A 128 -11.61 -28.47 -12.78
CA GLU A 128 -12.22 -27.52 -13.73
C GLU A 128 -11.21 -26.59 -14.40
N LEU A 129 -9.99 -26.46 -13.83
CA LEU A 129 -8.96 -25.57 -14.36
C LEU A 129 -8.22 -26.19 -15.56
N HIS A 130 -8.25 -27.52 -15.72
CA HIS A 130 -7.60 -28.17 -16.85
C HIS A 130 -8.22 -27.80 -18.17
N GLY A 131 -7.38 -27.45 -19.14
CA GLY A 131 -7.80 -27.05 -20.49
C GLY A 131 -8.33 -25.61 -20.60
N LEU A 132 -8.36 -24.85 -19.50
CA LEU A 132 -8.71 -23.44 -19.50
C LEU A 132 -7.46 -22.56 -19.68
N LYS A 133 -7.63 -21.41 -20.33
CA LYS A 133 -6.61 -20.36 -20.35
C LYS A 133 -6.70 -19.54 -19.06
N ILE A 134 -5.66 -19.60 -18.24
CA ILE A 134 -5.63 -18.98 -16.92
C ILE A 134 -4.66 -17.81 -16.92
N GLY A 135 -5.18 -16.59 -16.80
CA GLY A 135 -4.38 -15.38 -16.64
C GLY A 135 -3.72 -15.35 -15.26
N VAL A 136 -2.42 -15.07 -15.18
CA VAL A 136 -1.72 -14.82 -13.93
C VAL A 136 -0.84 -13.58 -14.05
N GLN A 137 -0.65 -12.89 -12.92
CA GLN A 137 0.30 -11.78 -12.85
C GLN A 137 1.73 -12.31 -12.87
N VAL A 138 2.58 -11.64 -13.64
CA VAL A 138 4.03 -11.83 -13.61
C VAL A 138 4.70 -10.53 -13.13
N LEU A 139 5.76 -10.69 -12.36
CA LEU A 139 6.59 -9.59 -11.86
C LEU A 139 8.04 -9.89 -12.17
N ASP A 140 8.70 -9.02 -12.92
CA ASP A 140 10.11 -9.22 -13.31
C ASP A 140 10.36 -10.65 -13.87
N GLU A 141 9.53 -11.10 -14.80
CA GLU A 141 9.58 -12.44 -15.43
C GLU A 141 9.28 -13.62 -14.47
N ASN A 142 8.91 -13.35 -13.23
CA ASN A 142 8.57 -14.40 -12.27
C ASN A 142 7.06 -14.47 -12.03
N TYR A 143 6.58 -15.68 -11.85
CA TYR A 143 5.20 -15.89 -11.43
C TYR A 143 4.96 -15.33 -10.02
N THR A 144 3.83 -14.69 -9.85
CA THR A 144 3.26 -14.45 -8.52
C THR A 144 2.86 -15.78 -7.84
N PRO A 145 2.55 -15.79 -6.53
CA PRO A 145 2.20 -17.02 -5.83
C PRO A 145 1.19 -17.92 -6.55
N PRO A 146 0.07 -17.42 -7.11
CA PRO A 146 -0.86 -18.29 -7.84
C PRO A 146 -0.26 -18.96 -9.08
N GLY A 147 0.53 -18.25 -9.87
CA GLY A 147 1.19 -18.82 -11.04
C GLY A 147 2.19 -19.91 -10.65
N THR A 148 2.95 -19.70 -9.57
CA THR A 148 3.85 -20.71 -9.00
C THR A 148 3.07 -21.95 -8.54
N ALA A 149 1.92 -21.77 -7.89
CA ALA A 149 1.09 -22.86 -7.41
C ALA A 149 0.45 -23.67 -8.56
N LEU A 150 -0.01 -22.99 -9.61
CA LEU A 150 -0.53 -23.63 -10.83
C LEU A 150 0.56 -24.44 -11.55
N ALA A 151 1.75 -23.87 -11.71
CA ALA A 151 2.88 -24.58 -12.33
C ALA A 151 3.27 -25.85 -11.55
N ARG A 152 3.26 -25.82 -10.21
CA ARG A 152 3.50 -27.01 -9.37
C ARG A 152 2.47 -28.11 -9.57
N ARG A 153 1.26 -27.77 -10.03
CA ARG A 153 0.15 -28.69 -10.33
C ARG A 153 0.16 -29.21 -11.77
N GLY A 154 1.19 -28.86 -12.54
CA GLY A 154 1.32 -29.28 -13.93
C GLY A 154 0.46 -28.46 -14.91
N LEU A 155 -0.07 -27.30 -14.46
CA LEU A 155 -0.91 -26.41 -15.25
C LEU A 155 -0.12 -25.29 -15.96
N GLN A 156 1.19 -25.47 -16.17
CA GLN A 156 2.00 -24.44 -16.81
C GLN A 156 1.60 -24.12 -18.25
N ASN A 157 0.99 -25.07 -18.97
CA ASN A 157 0.54 -24.90 -20.33
C ASN A 157 -0.77 -24.09 -20.42
N GLU A 158 -1.53 -24.02 -19.33
CA GLU A 158 -2.75 -23.26 -19.18
C GLU A 158 -2.50 -21.79 -18.81
N ILE A 159 -1.29 -21.50 -18.34
CA ILE A 159 -0.93 -20.16 -17.85
C ILE A 159 -0.69 -19.19 -18.99
N VAL A 160 -1.36 -18.04 -18.92
CA VAL A 160 -1.07 -16.84 -19.72
C VAL A 160 -0.57 -15.75 -18.77
N GLY A 161 0.70 -15.38 -18.89
CA GLY A 161 1.34 -14.34 -18.07
C GLY A 161 0.93 -12.93 -18.48
N PHE A 162 0.66 -12.07 -17.51
CA PHE A 162 0.37 -10.66 -17.72
C PHE A 162 1.29 -9.79 -16.85
N ASP A 163 2.02 -8.88 -17.48
CA ASP A 163 2.60 -7.75 -16.76
C ASP A 163 1.44 -6.80 -16.40
N THR A 164 1.31 -6.51 -15.13
CA THR A 164 0.24 -5.64 -14.61
C THR A 164 0.80 -4.35 -14.02
N THR A 165 1.96 -3.93 -14.47
CA THR A 165 2.58 -2.65 -14.13
C THR A 165 2.29 -1.59 -15.20
N GLY A 166 2.28 -0.32 -14.78
CA GLY A 166 2.12 0.80 -15.70
C GLY A 166 0.76 0.80 -16.42
N GLU A 167 0.78 1.20 -17.67
CA GLU A 167 -0.43 1.33 -18.52
C GLU A 167 -1.17 0.00 -18.72
N ASP A 168 -0.47 -1.12 -18.56
CA ASP A 168 -1.00 -2.47 -18.72
C ASP A 168 -1.65 -3.05 -17.45
N ALA A 169 -1.73 -2.29 -16.38
CA ALA A 169 -2.29 -2.76 -15.10
C ALA A 169 -3.69 -3.40 -15.22
N GLU A 170 -4.52 -2.93 -16.15
CA GLU A 170 -5.85 -3.47 -16.42
C GLU A 170 -5.85 -4.73 -17.30
N SER A 171 -4.76 -5.01 -18.01
CA SER A 171 -4.69 -5.98 -19.11
C SER A 171 -5.27 -7.35 -18.76
N ILE A 172 -4.92 -7.88 -17.59
CA ILE A 172 -5.36 -9.21 -17.13
C ILE A 172 -6.87 -9.27 -16.88
N VAL A 173 -7.46 -8.24 -16.27
CA VAL A 173 -8.91 -8.16 -15.99
C VAL A 173 -9.67 -7.95 -17.29
N ARG A 174 -9.14 -7.11 -18.18
CA ARG A 174 -9.67 -6.87 -19.51
C ARG A 174 -9.68 -8.14 -20.37
N ALA A 175 -8.63 -8.96 -20.27
CA ALA A 175 -8.54 -10.22 -21.00
C ALA A 175 -9.66 -11.20 -20.61
N VAL A 176 -10.01 -11.30 -19.31
CA VAL A 176 -11.17 -12.08 -18.86
C VAL A 176 -12.48 -11.50 -19.39
N ALA A 177 -12.67 -10.17 -19.27
CA ALA A 177 -13.89 -9.51 -19.71
C ALA A 177 -14.11 -9.64 -21.23
N LYS A 178 -13.04 -9.80 -22.01
CA LYS A 178 -13.06 -9.99 -23.47
C LYS A 178 -12.95 -11.45 -23.90
N HIS A 179 -13.02 -12.41 -22.97
CA HIS A 179 -12.86 -13.84 -23.24
C HIS A 179 -11.58 -14.23 -23.99
N GLN A 180 -10.50 -13.49 -23.80
CA GLN A 180 -9.15 -13.81 -24.29
C GLN A 180 -8.49 -14.89 -23.44
N VAL A 181 -8.83 -14.91 -22.13
CA VAL A 181 -8.60 -16.00 -21.18
C VAL A 181 -9.92 -16.36 -20.52
N ASP A 182 -10.04 -17.60 -20.05
CA ASP A 182 -11.28 -18.10 -19.45
C ASP A 182 -11.51 -17.57 -18.05
N LEU A 183 -10.41 -17.40 -17.31
CA LEU A 183 -10.36 -16.80 -15.98
C LEU A 183 -8.97 -16.23 -15.71
N ALA A 184 -8.84 -15.49 -14.62
CA ALA A 184 -7.52 -15.05 -14.13
C ALA A 184 -7.43 -15.18 -12.60
N VAL A 185 -6.20 -15.30 -12.07
CA VAL A 185 -5.94 -15.24 -10.63
C VAL A 185 -5.08 -14.01 -10.37
N VAL A 186 -5.67 -13.03 -9.70
CA VAL A 186 -5.18 -11.65 -9.63
C VAL A 186 -5.15 -11.18 -8.19
N TRP A 187 -4.20 -10.32 -7.83
CA TRP A 187 -4.19 -9.64 -6.55
C TRP A 187 -5.49 -8.84 -6.34
N GLY A 188 -6.18 -9.08 -5.22
CA GLY A 188 -7.53 -8.59 -4.97
C GLY A 188 -7.72 -7.08 -5.18
N PRO A 189 -6.88 -6.19 -4.62
CA PRO A 189 -7.01 -4.75 -4.85
C PRO A 189 -6.98 -4.34 -6.32
N LEU A 190 -6.11 -4.94 -7.12
CA LEU A 190 -6.05 -4.69 -8.56
C LEU A 190 -7.31 -5.23 -9.26
N ALA A 191 -7.69 -6.47 -8.95
CA ALA A 191 -8.89 -7.09 -9.52
C ALA A 191 -10.15 -6.30 -9.20
N GLY A 192 -10.33 -5.92 -7.94
CA GLY A 192 -11.50 -5.17 -7.47
C GLY A 192 -11.66 -3.82 -8.17
N TYR A 193 -10.56 -3.09 -8.28
CA TYR A 193 -10.56 -1.79 -8.94
C TYR A 193 -10.94 -1.87 -10.42
N PHE A 194 -10.30 -2.73 -11.19
CA PHE A 194 -10.51 -2.80 -12.63
C PHE A 194 -11.80 -3.54 -13.00
N ALA A 195 -12.25 -4.54 -12.23
CA ALA A 195 -13.50 -5.25 -12.50
C ALA A 195 -14.73 -4.34 -12.47
N ARG A 196 -14.70 -3.25 -11.70
CA ARG A 196 -15.81 -2.27 -11.63
C ARG A 196 -16.11 -1.61 -12.98
N ARG A 197 -15.11 -1.51 -13.88
CA ARG A 197 -15.28 -0.95 -15.22
C ARG A 197 -16.18 -1.81 -16.11
N TYR A 198 -16.35 -3.09 -15.79
CA TYR A 198 -17.11 -4.06 -16.57
C TYR A 198 -18.55 -4.26 -16.06
N ARG A 199 -19.08 -3.32 -15.26
CA ARG A 199 -20.50 -3.22 -14.87
C ARG A 199 -21.12 -4.54 -14.38
N GLY A 200 -20.39 -5.31 -13.60
CA GLY A 200 -20.86 -6.58 -13.04
C GLY A 200 -20.80 -7.77 -14.01
N ALA A 201 -20.15 -7.64 -15.16
CA ALA A 201 -19.89 -8.78 -16.05
C ALA A 201 -18.90 -9.80 -15.46
N LEU A 202 -18.12 -9.38 -14.46
CA LEU A 202 -17.15 -10.21 -13.80
C LEU A 202 -17.59 -10.55 -12.35
N LYS A 203 -17.12 -11.69 -11.87
CA LYS A 203 -17.26 -12.14 -10.48
C LYS A 203 -15.85 -12.33 -9.90
N LEU A 204 -15.66 -11.90 -8.66
CA LEU A 204 -14.43 -12.09 -7.89
C LEU A 204 -14.69 -13.11 -6.79
N MET A 205 -13.80 -14.08 -6.65
CA MET A 205 -13.88 -15.13 -5.62
C MET A 205 -12.50 -15.28 -4.98
N PRO A 206 -12.35 -15.14 -3.66
CA PRO A 206 -11.07 -15.36 -2.98
C PRO A 206 -10.49 -16.74 -3.29
N VAL A 207 -9.17 -16.85 -3.42
CA VAL A 207 -8.49 -18.12 -3.56
C VAL A 207 -8.48 -18.85 -2.22
N GLU A 208 -8.85 -20.13 -2.22
CA GLU A 208 -8.79 -21.01 -1.05
C GLU A 208 -7.95 -22.27 -1.37
N PRO A 209 -7.20 -22.76 -0.37
CA PRO A 209 -6.96 -22.21 0.95
C PRO A 209 -6.12 -20.92 0.90
N GLU A 210 -6.10 -20.13 1.98
CA GLU A 210 -5.31 -18.89 2.08
C GLU A 210 -3.79 -19.11 1.96
N VAL A 211 -3.33 -20.34 2.20
CA VAL A 211 -1.93 -20.74 2.11
C VAL A 211 -1.85 -22.06 1.36
N ASP A 212 -1.16 -22.07 0.24
CA ASP A 212 -0.88 -23.30 -0.53
C ASP A 212 0.24 -24.09 0.14
N PRO A 213 0.07 -25.41 0.33
CA PRO A 213 1.16 -26.26 0.87
C PRO A 213 2.41 -26.21 -0.04
N PRO A 214 3.63 -26.22 0.54
CA PRO A 214 3.98 -26.28 1.96
C PRO A 214 4.10 -24.93 2.66
N GLY A 215 3.54 -23.83 2.16
CA GLY A 215 3.59 -22.54 2.83
C GLY A 215 3.63 -21.32 1.89
N LEU A 216 3.05 -21.42 0.68
CA LEU A 216 2.96 -20.32 -0.27
C LEU A 216 1.68 -19.51 -0.01
N PRO A 217 1.76 -18.25 0.48
CA PRO A 217 0.57 -17.49 0.86
C PRO A 217 -0.15 -16.91 -0.35
N PHE A 218 -1.48 -16.92 -0.31
CA PHE A 218 -2.35 -16.19 -1.24
C PHE A 218 -3.03 -14.99 -0.59
N THR A 219 -2.86 -14.82 0.71
CA THR A 219 -3.45 -13.76 1.50
C THR A 219 -2.36 -13.00 2.24
N PHE A 220 -2.45 -11.67 2.23
CA PHE A 220 -1.48 -10.81 2.88
C PHE A 220 -2.17 -9.76 3.73
N ALA A 221 -1.67 -9.57 4.94
CA ALA A 221 -1.93 -8.39 5.75
C ALA A 221 -0.95 -7.29 5.34
N ILE A 222 -1.45 -6.09 5.12
CA ILE A 222 -0.71 -4.98 4.54
C ILE A 222 -0.48 -3.90 5.58
N SER A 223 0.76 -3.44 5.64
CA SER A 223 1.28 -2.47 6.59
C SER A 223 1.96 -1.31 5.86
N MET A 224 2.31 -0.28 6.60
CA MET A 224 3.27 0.72 6.19
C MET A 224 4.67 0.32 6.65
N GLY A 225 5.70 0.73 5.90
CA GLY A 225 7.09 0.43 6.22
C GLY A 225 7.95 1.67 6.33
N VAL A 226 8.79 1.72 7.36
CA VAL A 226 9.81 2.76 7.56
C VAL A 226 11.19 2.11 7.69
N ARG A 227 12.25 2.91 7.60
CA ARG A 227 13.61 2.43 7.82
C ARG A 227 13.76 1.79 9.20
N LYS A 228 14.50 0.71 9.28
CA LYS A 228 14.85 0.07 10.56
C LYS A 228 15.46 1.09 11.51
N GLY A 229 15.01 1.05 12.77
CA GLY A 229 15.43 2.00 13.81
C GLY A 229 14.59 3.28 13.89
N ASN A 230 13.78 3.63 12.88
CA ASN A 230 12.88 4.79 12.96
C ASN A 230 11.59 4.43 13.71
N THR A 231 11.73 4.10 15.00
CA THR A 231 10.61 3.70 15.86
C THR A 231 9.65 4.84 16.14
N ALA A 232 10.14 6.08 16.16
CA ALA A 232 9.31 7.27 16.38
C ALA A 232 8.28 7.40 15.25
N LEU A 233 8.71 7.46 14.00
CA LEU A 233 7.79 7.57 12.86
C LEU A 233 6.86 6.36 12.78
N ARG A 234 7.37 5.13 13.00
CA ARG A 234 6.52 3.93 13.01
C ARG A 234 5.40 4.04 14.06
N ASN A 235 5.70 4.53 15.26
CA ASN A 235 4.70 4.70 16.32
C ASN A 235 3.68 5.78 15.96
N ASP A 236 4.13 6.92 15.43
CA ASP A 236 3.23 7.96 14.91
C ASP A 236 2.26 7.39 13.87
N LEU A 237 2.79 6.65 12.89
CA LEU A 237 1.97 5.99 11.86
C LEU A 237 0.97 5.00 12.45
N GLN A 238 1.35 4.21 13.46
CA GLN A 238 0.41 3.30 14.14
C GLN A 238 -0.74 4.05 14.82
N ASN A 239 -0.45 5.19 15.43
CA ASN A 239 -1.48 6.03 16.04
C ASN A 239 -2.44 6.55 14.96
N VAL A 240 -1.92 7.05 13.83
CA VAL A 240 -2.75 7.50 12.69
C VAL A 240 -3.63 6.36 12.18
N LEU A 241 -3.06 5.17 11.94
CA LEU A 241 -3.80 4.00 11.46
C LEU A 241 -4.92 3.59 12.43
N SER A 242 -4.67 3.66 13.73
CA SER A 242 -5.66 3.33 14.75
C SER A 242 -6.76 4.37 14.84
N THR A 243 -6.40 5.66 14.77
CA THR A 243 -7.37 6.78 14.89
C THR A 243 -8.26 6.89 13.66
N HIS A 244 -7.71 6.65 12.46
CA HIS A 244 -8.39 6.84 11.19
C HIS A 244 -8.78 5.54 10.49
N SER A 245 -8.87 4.42 11.22
CA SER A 245 -9.16 3.10 10.64
C SER A 245 -10.41 3.10 9.76
N SER A 246 -11.53 3.68 10.23
CA SER A 246 -12.76 3.79 9.45
C SER A 246 -12.55 4.55 8.14
N GLN A 247 -11.87 5.69 8.18
CA GLN A 247 -11.62 6.50 6.98
C GLN A 247 -10.71 5.78 5.98
N ILE A 248 -9.76 4.97 6.47
CA ILE A 248 -8.91 4.14 5.61
C ILE A 248 -9.75 3.04 4.94
N HIS A 249 -10.64 2.38 5.68
CA HIS A 249 -11.58 1.40 5.10
C HIS A 249 -12.49 2.04 4.05
N ASP A 250 -12.99 3.25 4.30
CA ASP A 250 -13.80 3.98 3.31
C ASP A 250 -13.02 4.24 2.02
N ILE A 251 -11.74 4.67 2.14
CA ILE A 251 -10.85 4.82 0.98
C ILE A 251 -10.70 3.49 0.23
N LEU A 252 -10.39 2.39 0.92
CA LEU A 252 -10.22 1.08 0.30
C LEU A 252 -11.49 0.60 -0.41
N ALA A 253 -12.65 0.80 0.22
CA ALA A 253 -13.96 0.47 -0.35
C ALA A 253 -14.28 1.30 -1.60
N GLU A 254 -13.94 2.60 -1.61
CA GLU A 254 -14.08 3.48 -2.78
C GLU A 254 -13.29 2.95 -3.99
N TYR A 255 -12.14 2.32 -3.76
CA TYR A 255 -11.35 1.67 -4.82
C TYR A 255 -11.76 0.23 -5.10
N GLY A 256 -12.73 -0.31 -4.37
CA GLY A 256 -13.22 -1.68 -4.56
C GLY A 256 -12.24 -2.75 -4.09
N VAL A 257 -11.38 -2.41 -3.14
CA VAL A 257 -10.45 -3.38 -2.53
C VAL A 257 -11.24 -4.45 -1.80
N PRO A 258 -11.10 -5.75 -2.15
CA PRO A 258 -11.72 -6.82 -1.38
C PRO A 258 -10.94 -7.03 -0.09
N GLU A 259 -11.55 -6.66 1.03
CA GLU A 259 -10.95 -6.79 2.34
C GLU A 259 -11.36 -8.10 3.00
N LEU A 260 -10.42 -8.71 3.71
CA LEU A 260 -10.62 -9.84 4.61
C LEU A 260 -10.48 -9.36 6.06
N PRO A 261 -11.14 -10.02 7.03
CA PRO A 261 -10.97 -9.69 8.43
C PRO A 261 -9.49 -9.72 8.84
N LEU A 262 -9.03 -8.67 9.51
CA LEU A 262 -7.74 -8.70 10.18
C LEU A 262 -7.81 -9.71 11.34
N ALA A 263 -6.79 -10.55 11.48
CA ALA A 263 -6.69 -11.42 12.64
C ALA A 263 -6.68 -10.58 13.93
N PRO A 264 -7.37 -10.99 15.00
CA PRO A 264 -7.30 -10.29 16.28
C PRO A 264 -5.84 -10.13 16.69
N GLN A 265 -5.43 -8.91 17.00
CA GLN A 265 -4.10 -8.67 17.54
C GLN A 265 -4.01 -9.39 18.89
N GLN A 266 -3.13 -10.39 19.00
CA GLN A 266 -2.77 -10.94 20.28
C GLN A 266 -2.08 -9.81 21.07
N THR A 267 -2.85 -9.17 21.95
CA THR A 267 -2.28 -8.28 22.96
C THR A 267 -1.37 -9.15 23.82
N SER A 268 -0.06 -9.06 23.60
CA SER A 268 0.90 -9.66 24.52
C SER A 268 0.77 -8.91 25.84
N ILE A 269 -0.11 -9.41 26.71
CA ILE A 269 -0.10 -9.05 28.12
C ILE A 269 1.21 -9.63 28.63
N SER A 270 2.25 -8.81 28.71
CA SER A 270 3.44 -9.16 29.47
C SER A 270 2.99 -9.30 30.92
N ARG A 271 2.73 -10.54 31.36
CA ARG A 271 2.67 -10.86 32.78
C ARG A 271 4.07 -10.62 33.30
N GLY A 272 4.25 -9.48 33.94
CA GLY A 272 5.39 -9.23 34.82
C GLY A 272 5.39 -10.30 35.90
N GLN A 273 6.46 -11.03 35.97
CA GLN A 273 6.94 -11.73 37.18
C GLN A 273 8.23 -11.04 37.62
#